data_fd5b79d591b6145dba0d4d0eeb49978e
#
_entry.id   fd5b79d591b6145dba0d4d0eeb49978e
#
_cell.length_a   1.000
_cell.length_b   1.000
_cell.length_c   1.000
_cell.angle_alpha   90.00
_cell.angle_beta   90.00
_cell.angle_gamma   90.00
#
_symmetry.space_group_name_H-M   'P 1'
#
loop_
_entity.id
_entity.type
_entity.pdbx_description
1 polymer ?
#
loop_
_entity_poly.entity_id
_entity_poly.type
_entity_poly.pdbx_seq_one_letter_code
_entity_poly.pdbx_strand_id
1 'polypeptide(L)'
;MINFDFYTPTRVLFGADRENEAGKQVAAFGGHKVMIIYGKKGGHVESSGLLERVHQSLNGAGLSYIDFSGVVPNPRLSLVKEGIRIGRSEGVDFLLPIGGGSVIDTAKGIGYGIANDFEIEDLLYGRVKTDKNLPIGVILT
;
A
#
# COMPACT_ATOMS: atom_id res chain seq x y z
N MET A 1 26.84 26.01 -12.67
CA MET A 1 26.50 24.58 -12.52
C MET A 1 25.68 24.44 -11.23
N ILE A 2 24.56 23.77 -11.28
CA ILE A 2 23.73 23.51 -10.08
C ILE A 2 24.17 22.14 -9.53
N ASN A 3 24.62 22.11 -8.28
CA ASN A 3 24.95 20.87 -7.59
C ASN A 3 23.67 20.30 -6.98
N PHE A 4 23.44 19.01 -7.16
CA PHE A 4 22.37 18.30 -6.47
C PHE A 4 22.77 16.85 -6.20
N ASP A 5 22.26 16.29 -5.13
CA ASP A 5 22.32 14.87 -4.82
C ASP A 5 20.95 14.23 -5.06
N PHE A 6 20.95 13.07 -5.69
CA PHE A 6 19.73 12.27 -5.90
C PHE A 6 19.94 10.88 -5.34
N TYR A 7 19.06 10.49 -4.42
CA TYR A 7 19.04 9.15 -3.86
C TYR A 7 17.60 8.65 -3.73
N THR A 8 17.35 7.47 -4.26
CA THR A 8 16.06 6.77 -4.06
C THR A 8 16.32 5.31 -3.72
N PRO A 9 15.88 4.84 -2.55
CA PRO A 9 16.04 3.45 -2.14
C PRO A 9 14.98 2.52 -2.75
N THR A 10 14.07 3.05 -3.56
CA THR A 10 12.99 2.26 -4.17
C THR A 10 13.54 1.21 -5.11
N ARG A 11 13.25 -0.06 -4.82
CA ARG A 11 13.53 -1.16 -5.74
C ARG A 11 12.42 -1.24 -6.78
N VAL A 12 12.79 -1.29 -8.05
CA VAL A 12 11.87 -1.44 -9.17
C VAL A 12 12.09 -2.80 -9.82
N LEU A 13 11.03 -3.60 -9.91
CA LEU A 13 10.98 -4.85 -10.65
C LEU A 13 10.12 -4.63 -11.88
N PHE A 14 10.73 -4.60 -13.04
CA PHE A 14 10.05 -4.39 -14.31
C PHE A 14 10.09 -5.66 -15.15
N GLY A 15 8.96 -6.04 -15.75
CA GLY A 15 8.84 -7.19 -16.63
C GLY A 15 7.52 -7.93 -16.46
N ALA A 16 7.29 -8.95 -17.31
CA ALA A 16 6.11 -9.80 -17.22
C ALA A 16 6.15 -10.64 -15.94
N ASP A 17 4.98 -10.86 -15.36
CA ASP A 17 4.75 -11.75 -14.21
C ASP A 17 5.54 -11.38 -12.93
N ARG A 18 6.04 -10.14 -12.84
CA ARG A 18 6.82 -9.69 -11.67
C ARG A 18 5.96 -9.58 -10.40
N GLU A 19 4.65 -9.48 -10.51
CA GLU A 19 3.72 -9.53 -9.37
C GLU A 19 3.82 -10.83 -8.58
N ASN A 20 4.25 -11.92 -9.21
CA ASN A 20 4.47 -13.20 -8.54
C ASN A 20 5.62 -13.18 -7.52
N GLU A 21 6.45 -12.14 -7.55
CA GLU A 21 7.51 -11.92 -6.56
C GLU A 21 7.07 -11.05 -5.36
N ALA A 22 5.81 -10.60 -5.33
CA ALA A 22 5.33 -9.68 -4.31
C ALA A 22 5.62 -10.17 -2.89
N GLY A 23 5.32 -11.43 -2.58
CA GLY A 23 5.57 -12.01 -1.26
C GLY A 23 7.04 -11.99 -0.87
N LYS A 24 7.92 -12.36 -1.79
CA LYS A 24 9.39 -12.32 -1.58
C LYS A 24 9.87 -10.91 -1.29
N GLN A 25 9.37 -9.92 -2.04
CA GLN A 25 9.76 -8.52 -1.86
C GLN A 25 9.22 -7.96 -0.55
N VAL A 26 7.96 -8.20 -0.22
CA VAL A 26 7.37 -7.79 1.06
C VAL A 26 8.17 -8.35 2.24
N ALA A 27 8.49 -9.63 2.22
CA ALA A 27 9.32 -10.26 3.26
C ALA A 27 10.72 -9.63 3.35
N ALA A 28 11.35 -9.35 2.20
CA ALA A 28 12.67 -8.71 2.15
C ALA A 28 12.68 -7.30 2.75
N PHE A 29 11.56 -6.57 2.69
CA PHE A 29 11.37 -5.25 3.31
C PHE A 29 10.74 -5.32 4.71
N GLY A 30 10.67 -6.50 5.32
CA GLY A 30 10.28 -6.69 6.72
C GLY A 30 8.78 -6.73 6.98
N GLY A 31 7.93 -6.91 5.96
CA GLY A 31 6.49 -7.05 6.14
C GLY A 31 6.08 -8.43 6.68
N HIS A 32 5.07 -8.48 7.51
CA HIS A 32 4.49 -9.70 8.08
C HIS A 32 2.97 -9.76 7.89
N LYS A 33 2.28 -8.64 8.11
CA LYS A 33 0.84 -8.50 7.92
C LYS A 33 0.56 -7.41 6.89
N VAL A 34 0.09 -7.80 5.72
CA VAL A 34 -0.07 -6.95 4.55
C VAL A 34 -1.51 -6.49 4.40
N MET A 35 -1.75 -5.20 4.16
CA MET A 35 -3.02 -4.72 3.62
C MET A 35 -2.87 -4.54 2.11
N ILE A 36 -3.62 -5.32 1.34
CA ILE A 36 -3.71 -5.19 -0.12
C ILE A 36 -4.80 -4.16 -0.43
N ILE A 37 -4.43 -3.06 -1.08
CA ILE A 37 -5.33 -1.94 -1.35
C ILE A 37 -5.59 -1.86 -2.85
N TYR A 38 -6.85 -1.86 -3.26
CA TYR A 38 -7.20 -1.81 -4.68
C TYR A 38 -8.53 -1.12 -4.95
N GLY A 39 -8.88 -0.99 -6.21
CA GLY A 39 -10.09 -0.30 -6.65
C GLY A 39 -11.38 -1.05 -6.32
N LYS A 40 -12.33 -0.94 -7.21
CA LYS A 40 -13.66 -1.53 -7.04
C LYS A 40 -13.60 -3.05 -6.92
N LYS A 41 -14.34 -3.60 -5.94
CA LYS A 41 -14.62 -5.04 -5.84
C LYS A 41 -15.27 -5.55 -7.13
N GLY A 42 -14.82 -6.70 -7.65
CA GLY A 42 -15.23 -7.21 -8.95
C GLY A 42 -14.62 -6.45 -10.13
N GLY A 43 -13.69 -5.52 -9.89
CA GLY A 43 -12.98 -4.79 -10.94
C GLY A 43 -11.83 -5.55 -11.56
N HIS A 44 -11.03 -4.86 -12.40
CA HIS A 44 -9.96 -5.47 -13.18
C HIS A 44 -8.93 -6.25 -12.34
N VAL A 45 -8.60 -5.78 -11.17
CA VAL A 45 -7.61 -6.44 -10.28
C VAL A 45 -8.06 -7.85 -9.90
N GLU A 46 -9.35 -8.05 -9.65
CA GLU A 46 -9.92 -9.37 -9.37
C GLU A 46 -10.18 -10.16 -10.67
N SER A 47 -10.85 -9.54 -11.64
CA SER A 47 -11.29 -10.23 -12.86
C SER A 47 -10.15 -10.70 -13.76
N SER A 48 -8.98 -10.06 -13.70
CA SER A 48 -7.78 -10.49 -14.43
C SER A 48 -6.99 -11.60 -13.74
N GLY A 49 -7.40 -12.01 -12.54
CA GLY A 49 -6.66 -12.96 -11.70
C GLY A 49 -5.43 -12.37 -11.02
N LEU A 50 -5.17 -11.06 -11.14
CA LEU A 50 -4.01 -10.42 -10.53
C LEU A 50 -4.05 -10.53 -9.01
N LEU A 51 -5.20 -10.27 -8.38
CA LEU A 51 -5.36 -10.38 -6.93
C LEU A 51 -5.01 -11.78 -6.43
N GLU A 52 -5.51 -12.81 -7.12
CA GLU A 52 -5.25 -14.21 -6.77
C GLU A 52 -3.76 -14.57 -6.89
N ARG A 53 -3.07 -14.10 -7.93
CA ARG A 53 -1.61 -14.31 -8.06
C ARG A 53 -0.83 -13.65 -6.92
N VAL A 54 -1.26 -12.46 -6.49
CA VAL A 54 -0.67 -11.77 -5.34
C VAL A 54 -0.93 -12.52 -4.04
N HIS A 55 -2.16 -13.00 -3.81
CA HIS A 55 -2.49 -13.85 -2.66
C HIS A 55 -1.59 -15.09 -2.59
N GLN A 56 -1.44 -15.81 -3.72
CA GLN A 56 -0.56 -16.98 -3.80
C GLN A 56 0.89 -16.64 -3.50
N SER A 57 1.37 -15.50 -4.00
CA SER A 57 2.74 -15.04 -3.73
C SER A 57 2.96 -14.72 -2.25
N LEU A 58 2.02 -14.05 -1.60
CA LEU A 58 2.10 -13.75 -0.16
C LEU A 58 2.01 -15.01 0.68
N ASN A 59 1.09 -15.92 0.35
CA ASN A 59 0.96 -17.21 1.02
C ASN A 59 2.24 -18.04 0.90
N GLY A 60 2.83 -18.09 -0.28
CA GLY A 60 4.09 -18.79 -0.54
C GLY A 60 5.28 -18.25 0.26
N ALA A 61 5.24 -16.97 0.64
CA ALA A 61 6.23 -16.33 1.51
C ALA A 61 5.88 -16.43 3.01
N GLY A 62 4.79 -17.09 3.38
CA GLY A 62 4.35 -17.24 4.78
C GLY A 62 3.79 -15.97 5.39
N LEU A 63 3.30 -15.02 4.59
CA LEU A 63 2.78 -13.74 5.04
C LEU A 63 1.27 -13.78 5.24
N SER A 64 0.78 -13.07 6.25
CA SER A 64 -0.64 -12.82 6.45
C SER A 64 -1.08 -11.59 5.67
N TYR A 65 -2.33 -11.53 5.23
CA TYR A 65 -2.85 -10.36 4.54
C TYR A 65 -4.34 -10.16 4.77
N ILE A 66 -4.79 -8.95 4.48
CA ILE A 66 -6.20 -8.57 4.37
C ILE A 66 -6.41 -7.79 3.07
N ASP A 67 -7.58 -7.92 2.48
CA ASP A 67 -7.99 -7.16 1.31
C ASP A 67 -8.75 -5.91 1.72
N PHE A 68 -8.41 -4.79 1.12
CA PHE A 68 -9.07 -3.50 1.30
C PHE A 68 -9.40 -2.89 -0.06
N SER A 69 -10.64 -3.04 -0.48
CA SER A 69 -11.13 -2.57 -1.78
C SER A 69 -11.98 -1.30 -1.66
N GLY A 70 -12.35 -0.73 -2.79
CA GLY A 70 -13.29 0.39 -2.86
C GLY A 70 -12.65 1.73 -3.15
N VAL A 71 -11.36 1.77 -3.50
CA VAL A 71 -10.72 3.01 -3.92
C VAL A 71 -11.34 3.48 -5.25
N VAL A 72 -11.76 4.73 -5.27
CA VAL A 72 -12.31 5.40 -6.44
C VAL A 72 -11.38 6.54 -6.87
N PRO A 73 -11.48 7.03 -8.12
CA PRO A 73 -10.81 8.26 -8.53
C PRO A 73 -11.15 9.40 -7.55
N ASN A 74 -10.15 10.23 -7.19
CA ASN A 74 -10.22 11.21 -6.12
C ASN A 74 -10.55 10.55 -4.76
N PRO A 75 -9.55 9.96 -4.10
CA PRO A 75 -9.72 9.18 -2.88
C PRO A 75 -10.49 9.96 -1.80
N ARG A 76 -11.44 9.29 -1.16
CA ARG A 76 -12.24 9.91 -0.08
C ARG A 76 -11.51 9.75 1.25
N LEU A 77 -11.48 10.83 2.02
CA LEU A 77 -10.92 10.82 3.37
C LEU A 77 -11.59 9.76 4.27
N SER A 78 -12.90 9.56 4.13
CA SER A 78 -13.63 8.51 4.87
C SER A 78 -13.07 7.11 4.61
N LEU A 79 -12.67 6.79 3.40
CA LEU A 79 -12.06 5.51 3.05
C LEU A 79 -10.67 5.37 3.68
N VAL A 80 -9.87 6.44 3.66
CA VAL A 80 -8.55 6.45 4.33
C VAL A 80 -8.71 6.21 5.83
N LYS A 81 -9.65 6.89 6.48
CA LYS A 81 -9.93 6.70 7.92
C LYS A 81 -10.36 5.27 8.24
N GLU A 82 -11.19 4.68 7.42
CA GLU A 82 -11.60 3.28 7.58
C GLU A 82 -10.41 2.32 7.41
N GLY A 83 -9.56 2.56 6.42
CA GLY A 83 -8.32 1.79 6.22
C GLY A 83 -7.37 1.89 7.41
N ILE A 84 -7.23 3.08 8.00
CA ILE A 84 -6.44 3.30 9.23
C ILE A 84 -7.01 2.48 10.38
N ARG A 85 -8.32 2.56 10.60
CA ARG A 85 -9.01 1.83 11.67
C ARG A 85 -8.80 0.32 11.55
N ILE A 86 -9.06 -0.23 10.37
CA ILE A 86 -8.90 -1.66 10.10
C ILE A 86 -7.42 -2.05 10.22
N GLY A 87 -6.52 -1.28 9.64
CA GLY A 87 -5.09 -1.57 9.66
C GLY A 87 -4.51 -1.63 11.07
N ARG A 88 -4.91 -0.71 11.94
CA ARG A 88 -4.53 -0.73 13.37
C ARG A 88 -5.11 -1.95 14.09
N SER A 89 -6.40 -2.25 13.89
CA SER A 89 -7.09 -3.38 14.51
C SER A 89 -6.47 -4.72 14.11
N GLU A 90 -6.07 -4.86 12.85
CA GLU A 90 -5.49 -6.09 12.29
C GLU A 90 -3.97 -6.22 12.46
N GLY A 91 -3.31 -5.19 12.99
CA GLY A 91 -1.86 -5.19 13.16
C GLY A 91 -1.09 -5.14 11.83
N VAL A 92 -1.62 -4.40 10.86
CA VAL A 92 -0.97 -4.23 9.55
C VAL A 92 0.36 -3.50 9.69
N ASP A 93 1.40 -4.05 9.11
CA ASP A 93 2.77 -3.50 9.12
C ASP A 93 3.34 -3.23 7.72
N PHE A 94 2.58 -3.56 6.67
CA PHE A 94 2.98 -3.34 5.28
C PHE A 94 1.77 -3.05 4.39
N LEU A 95 1.91 -2.11 3.46
CA LEU A 95 0.86 -1.75 2.51
C LEU A 95 1.25 -2.15 1.09
N LEU A 96 0.32 -2.78 0.37
CA LEU A 96 0.51 -3.25 -1.00
C LEU A 96 -0.62 -2.74 -1.90
N PRO A 97 -0.58 -1.47 -2.36
CA PRO A 97 -1.53 -0.98 -3.34
C PRO A 97 -1.33 -1.65 -4.71
N ILE A 98 -2.45 -2.08 -5.30
CA ILE A 98 -2.53 -2.62 -6.66
C ILE A 98 -3.39 -1.67 -7.49
N GLY A 99 -2.78 -0.86 -8.31
CA GLY A 99 -3.51 0.12 -9.12
C GLY A 99 -2.67 1.31 -9.55
N GLY A 100 -3.34 2.40 -9.85
CA GLY A 100 -2.74 3.68 -10.24
C GLY A 100 -2.66 4.68 -9.08
N GLY A 101 -2.49 5.95 -9.42
CA GLY A 101 -2.24 7.04 -8.49
C GLY A 101 -3.22 7.12 -7.32
N SER A 102 -4.52 7.00 -7.56
CA SER A 102 -5.53 7.09 -6.50
C SER A 102 -5.39 5.98 -5.45
N VAL A 103 -5.03 4.77 -5.88
CA VAL A 103 -4.81 3.64 -4.98
C VAL A 103 -3.53 3.85 -4.17
N ILE A 104 -2.47 4.31 -4.83
CA ILE A 104 -1.18 4.62 -4.19
C ILE A 104 -1.35 5.74 -3.15
N ASP A 105 -2.06 6.82 -3.49
CA ASP A 105 -2.27 7.94 -2.57
C ASP A 105 -3.15 7.54 -1.37
N THR A 106 -4.16 6.71 -1.59
CA THR A 106 -4.94 6.10 -0.49
C THR A 106 -4.04 5.29 0.45
N ALA A 107 -3.16 4.45 -0.11
CA ALA A 107 -2.21 3.66 0.68
C ALA A 107 -1.26 4.54 1.50
N LYS A 108 -0.72 5.61 0.92
CA LYS A 108 0.12 6.57 1.64
C LYS A 108 -0.61 7.19 2.84
N GLY A 109 -1.85 7.65 2.63
CA GLY A 109 -2.68 8.21 3.70
C GLY A 109 -2.94 7.21 4.82
N ILE A 110 -3.28 5.97 4.47
CA ILE A 110 -3.46 4.88 5.45
C ILE A 110 -2.16 4.61 6.21
N GLY A 111 -1.04 4.54 5.50
CA GLY A 111 0.27 4.28 6.11
C GLY A 111 0.68 5.34 7.13
N TYR A 112 0.47 6.61 6.81
CA TYR A 112 0.71 7.72 7.74
C TYR A 112 -0.17 7.61 8.98
N GLY A 113 -1.45 7.32 8.79
CA GLY A 113 -2.40 7.20 9.90
C GLY A 113 -2.12 6.01 10.81
N ILE A 114 -1.65 4.87 10.28
CA ILE A 114 -1.28 3.71 11.11
C ILE A 114 0.03 3.95 11.86
N ALA A 115 1.01 4.57 11.21
CA ALA A 115 2.34 4.79 11.79
C ALA A 115 2.41 5.89 12.85
N ASN A 116 1.36 6.70 13.00
CA ASN A 116 1.34 7.87 13.89
C ASN A 116 0.05 7.91 14.74
N ASP A 117 0.06 8.69 15.82
CA ASP A 117 -1.04 8.80 16.79
C ASP A 117 -1.93 10.04 16.59
N PHE A 118 -1.76 10.77 15.51
CA PHE A 118 -2.59 11.95 15.20
C PHE A 118 -3.72 11.61 14.22
N GLU A 119 -4.70 12.49 14.13
CA GLU A 119 -5.74 12.43 13.11
C GLU A 119 -5.15 12.76 11.73
N ILE A 120 -5.50 11.96 10.71
CA ILE A 120 -4.94 12.13 9.36
C ILE A 120 -5.22 13.52 8.77
N GLU A 121 -6.32 14.14 9.17
CA GLU A 121 -6.67 15.51 8.77
C GLU A 121 -5.61 16.52 9.21
N ASP A 122 -5.00 16.33 10.38
CA ASP A 122 -3.97 17.25 10.88
C ASP A 122 -2.73 17.24 9.99
N LEU A 123 -2.39 16.08 9.42
CA LEU A 123 -1.34 15.98 8.41
C LEU A 123 -1.76 16.65 7.09
N LEU A 124 -2.97 16.38 6.61
CA LEU A 124 -3.47 16.92 5.36
C LEU A 124 -3.60 18.45 5.37
N TYR A 125 -3.96 19.03 6.52
CA TYR A 125 -4.05 20.48 6.71
C TYR A 125 -2.73 21.13 7.17
N GLY A 126 -1.65 20.38 7.25
CA GLY A 126 -0.33 20.90 7.62
C GLY A 126 -0.18 21.30 9.08
N ARG A 127 -1.06 20.83 9.97
CA ARG A 127 -1.00 21.11 11.42
C ARG A 127 0.09 20.30 12.12
N VAL A 128 0.41 19.12 11.57
CA VAL A 128 1.48 18.23 12.04
C VAL A 128 2.39 17.87 10.88
N LYS A 129 3.62 17.47 11.20
CA LYS A 129 4.59 16.92 10.23
C LYS A 129 5.09 15.59 10.76
N THR A 130 5.36 14.67 9.85
CA THR A 130 5.93 13.36 10.17
C THR A 130 6.79 12.86 9.02
N ASP A 131 7.80 12.10 9.37
CA ASP A 131 8.61 11.29 8.46
C ASP A 131 8.30 9.79 8.59
N LYS A 132 7.34 9.43 9.47
CA LYS A 132 6.95 8.05 9.73
C LYS A 132 5.81 7.63 8.81
N ASN A 133 6.02 6.53 8.10
CA ASN A 133 5.00 5.84 7.33
C ASN A 133 5.25 4.33 7.41
N LEU A 134 4.23 3.53 7.16
CA LEU A 134 4.45 2.10 6.92
C LEU A 134 5.20 1.90 5.59
N PRO A 135 5.98 0.81 5.47
CA PRO A 135 6.56 0.43 4.18
C PRO A 135 5.44 0.18 3.15
N ILE A 136 5.69 0.64 1.92
CA ILE A 136 4.73 0.51 0.81
C ILE A 136 5.44 -0.17 -0.37
N GLY A 137 4.88 -1.28 -0.82
CA GLY A 137 5.20 -1.88 -2.11
C GLY A 137 4.06 -1.58 -3.10
N VAL A 138 4.36 -1.33 -4.36
CA VAL A 138 3.36 -0.96 -5.35
C VAL A 138 3.36 -1.97 -6.49
N ILE A 139 2.17 -2.47 -6.84
CA ILE A 139 1.93 -3.16 -8.11
C ILE A 139 1.19 -2.16 -9.00
N LEU A 140 1.93 -1.52 -9.89
CA LEU A 140 1.38 -0.50 -10.78
C LEU A 140 0.66 -1.16 -11.95
N THR A 141 -0.59 -0.74 -12.17
CA THR A 141 -1.43 -1.24 -13.29
C THR A 141 -1.79 -0.15 -14.28
#